data_2d2413b10aee422e511f749acca8b665
#
_entry.id   2d2413b10aee422e511f749acca8b665
#
_cell.length_a   1.000
_cell.length_b   1.000
_cell.length_c   1.000
_cell.angle_alpha   90.00
_cell.angle_beta   90.00
_cell.angle_gamma   90.00
#
_symmetry.space_group_name_H-M   'P 1'
#
loop_
_entity.id
_entity.type
_entity.pdbx_description
1 polymer ?
#
loop_
_entity_poly.entity_id
_entity_poly.type
_entity_poly.pdbx_seq_one_letter_code
_entity_poly.pdbx_strand_id
1 'polypeptide(L)'
;MEGMPPGVSLNESDIQVQLNRRRPGQSSLTTPRDEKDKVEILSGTEKGVTLGTPIAMMVRNNDQRPHDYTDEKLDAIPRPSHADFTYLEKYNIKASSGGGRSSARETIGRVAAGALAEKYLKETLNIDIVAFVSSVGHVEIPSYDTNNEEMPLRTESVSYTHLTL
;
A
#
# COMPACT_ATOMS: atom_id res chain seq x y z
N MET A 1 5.54 -2.39 12.85
CA MET A 1 6.91 -2.28 12.31
C MET A 1 7.91 -2.28 13.46
N GLU A 2 9.00 -3.01 13.34
CA GLU A 2 10.08 -3.08 14.32
C GLU A 2 11.39 -2.59 13.69
N GLY A 3 12.41 -2.32 14.53
CA GLY A 3 13.75 -1.93 14.08
C GLY A 3 13.96 -0.45 13.79
N MET A 4 12.96 0.39 14.03
CA MET A 4 13.14 1.84 13.92
C MET A 4 13.94 2.35 15.11
N PRO A 5 15.05 3.09 14.92
CA PRO A 5 15.81 3.62 16.04
C PRO A 5 15.02 4.69 16.80
N PRO A 6 15.37 4.97 18.07
CA PRO A 6 14.76 6.06 18.81
C PRO A 6 15.21 7.43 18.28
N GLY A 7 14.38 8.46 18.51
CA GLY A 7 14.71 9.84 18.23
C GLY A 7 14.48 10.31 16.78
N VAL A 8 13.91 9.46 15.91
CA VAL A 8 13.54 9.87 14.57
C VAL A 8 12.20 10.62 14.60
N SER A 9 12.13 11.80 13.99
CA SER A 9 10.88 12.54 13.86
C SER A 9 9.87 11.76 13.06
N LEU A 10 8.68 11.53 13.61
CA LEU A 10 7.63 10.76 12.95
C LEU A 10 6.24 11.22 13.39
N ASN A 11 5.41 11.50 12.40
CA ASN A 11 4.00 11.79 12.57
C ASN A 11 3.17 11.15 11.44
N GLU A 12 1.85 11.18 11.56
CA GLU A 12 0.94 10.58 10.59
C GLU A 12 1.10 11.16 9.19
N SER A 13 1.43 12.45 9.07
CA SER A 13 1.59 13.09 7.76
C SER A 13 2.75 12.52 6.95
N ASP A 14 3.80 12.07 7.59
CA ASP A 14 4.95 11.43 6.93
C ASP A 14 4.54 10.15 6.19
N ILE A 15 3.61 9.41 6.79
CA ILE A 15 3.08 8.16 6.24
C ILE A 15 1.97 8.44 5.23
N GLN A 16 1.11 9.41 5.56
CA GLN A 16 -0.09 9.71 4.80
C GLN A 16 0.20 10.11 3.35
N VAL A 17 1.32 10.77 3.10
CA VAL A 17 1.77 11.11 1.74
C VAL A 17 1.83 9.87 0.85
N GLN A 18 2.41 8.78 1.34
CA GLN A 18 2.52 7.54 0.57
C GLN A 18 1.17 6.81 0.43
N LEU A 19 0.34 6.84 1.46
CA LEU A 19 -1.00 6.28 1.40
C LEU A 19 -1.88 7.05 0.42
N ASN A 20 -1.82 8.38 0.41
CA ASN A 20 -2.57 9.22 -0.52
C ASN A 20 -2.24 8.93 -1.98
N ARG A 21 -1.00 8.54 -2.28
CA ARG A 21 -0.59 8.17 -3.65
C ARG A 21 -1.20 6.85 -4.11
N ARG A 22 -1.73 6.04 -3.19
CA ARG A 22 -2.25 4.68 -3.47
C ARG A 22 -3.70 4.49 -3.12
N ARG A 23 -4.37 5.50 -2.61
CA ARG A 23 -5.79 5.40 -2.28
C ARG A 23 -6.65 5.23 -3.52
N PRO A 24 -7.82 4.57 -3.42
CA PRO A 24 -8.82 4.50 -4.47
C PRO A 24 -9.33 5.89 -4.90
N GLY A 25 -9.91 5.97 -6.09
CA GLY A 25 -10.62 7.20 -6.52
C GLY A 25 -9.73 8.33 -7.04
N GLN A 26 -8.50 8.06 -7.45
CA GLN A 26 -7.56 9.11 -7.91
C GLN A 26 -7.77 9.52 -9.38
N SER A 27 -8.45 8.72 -10.18
CA SER A 27 -8.74 9.03 -11.58
C SER A 27 -10.02 8.36 -12.05
N SER A 28 -10.55 8.81 -13.20
CA SER A 28 -11.71 8.19 -13.84
C SER A 28 -11.49 6.75 -14.30
N LEU A 29 -10.24 6.31 -14.36
CA LEU A 29 -9.85 4.96 -14.76
C LEU A 29 -9.76 3.99 -13.57
N THR A 30 -9.80 4.52 -12.35
CA THR A 30 -9.73 3.71 -11.13
C THR A 30 -11.13 3.37 -10.60
N THR A 31 -11.18 2.53 -9.57
CA THR A 31 -12.42 2.20 -8.89
C THR A 31 -13.16 3.47 -8.42
N PRO A 32 -14.51 3.48 -8.46
CA PRO A 32 -15.30 4.62 -7.98
C PRO A 32 -15.32 4.73 -6.43
N ARG A 33 -14.61 3.86 -5.72
CA ARG A 33 -14.47 3.95 -4.27
C ARG A 33 -13.62 5.16 -3.91
N ASP A 34 -14.04 5.89 -2.90
CA ASP A 34 -13.27 7.00 -2.32
C ASP A 34 -13.02 6.72 -0.84
N GLU A 35 -11.84 6.23 -0.55
CA GLU A 35 -11.40 5.96 0.81
C GLU A 35 -10.27 6.92 1.17
N LYS A 36 -10.41 7.59 2.29
CA LYS A 36 -9.39 8.55 2.76
C LYS A 36 -8.15 7.87 3.31
N ASP A 37 -8.24 6.59 3.64
CA ASP A 37 -7.15 5.75 4.17
C ASP A 37 -6.26 6.47 5.19
N LYS A 38 -6.90 7.15 6.15
CA LYS A 38 -6.19 7.89 7.20
C LYS A 38 -5.46 6.92 8.11
N VAL A 39 -4.16 7.13 8.27
CA VAL A 39 -3.34 6.38 9.20
C VAL A 39 -3.44 6.98 10.61
N GLU A 40 -3.44 6.11 11.60
CA GLU A 40 -3.32 6.43 13.01
C GLU A 40 -2.09 5.70 13.56
N ILE A 41 -1.18 6.40 14.24
CA ILE A 41 -0.06 5.79 14.96
C ILE A 41 -0.55 5.46 16.37
N LEU A 42 -0.50 4.17 16.73
CA LEU A 42 -1.05 3.68 18.00
C LEU A 42 0.01 3.47 19.07
N SER A 43 1.26 3.26 18.68
CA SER A 43 2.38 3.05 19.61
C SER A 43 3.72 3.32 18.96
N GLY A 44 4.78 3.34 19.77
CA GLY A 44 6.16 3.46 19.31
C GLY A 44 6.64 4.88 19.10
N THR A 45 5.80 5.89 19.37
CA THR A 45 6.15 7.31 19.30
C THR A 45 5.71 8.05 20.55
N GLU A 46 6.43 9.09 20.92
CA GLU A 46 6.04 10.06 21.94
C GLU A 46 6.47 11.46 21.50
N LYS A 47 5.56 12.44 21.59
CA LYS A 47 5.82 13.84 21.19
C LYS A 47 6.41 14.00 19.79
N GLY A 48 5.96 13.16 18.85
CA GLY A 48 6.39 13.20 17.45
C GLY A 48 7.78 12.62 17.18
N VAL A 49 8.31 11.78 18.08
CA VAL A 49 9.58 11.06 17.88
C VAL A 49 9.43 9.59 18.20
N THR A 50 10.19 8.76 17.50
CA THR A 50 10.22 7.30 17.73
C THR A 50 10.92 6.96 19.03
N LEU A 51 10.48 5.89 19.69
CA LEU A 51 11.02 5.42 20.98
C LEU A 51 12.00 4.25 20.85
N GLY A 52 12.19 3.69 19.64
CA GLY A 52 12.93 2.44 19.45
C GLY A 52 12.11 1.18 19.77
N THR A 53 10.85 1.34 20.15
CA THR A 53 9.91 0.24 20.40
C THR A 53 9.09 -0.04 19.15
N PRO A 54 8.37 -1.19 19.07
CA PRO A 54 7.51 -1.50 17.93
C PRO A 54 6.48 -0.40 17.67
N ILE A 55 6.39 0.02 16.41
CA ILE A 55 5.42 1.02 15.94
C ILE A 55 4.20 0.29 15.39
N ALA A 56 3.06 0.47 16.04
CA ALA A 56 1.77 0.02 15.55
C ALA A 56 1.06 1.14 14.80
N MET A 57 0.52 0.79 13.64
CA MET A 57 -0.24 1.71 12.79
C MET A 57 -1.54 1.06 12.37
N MET A 58 -2.57 1.86 12.22
CA MET A 58 -3.90 1.40 11.81
C MET A 58 -4.48 2.32 10.74
N VAL A 59 -5.14 1.73 9.75
CA VAL A 59 -5.99 2.42 8.79
C VAL A 59 -7.37 1.78 8.85
N ARG A 60 -8.40 2.58 9.16
CA ARG A 60 -9.78 2.09 9.27
C ARG A 60 -10.36 1.84 7.88
N ASN A 61 -11.09 0.75 7.73
CA ASN A 61 -11.86 0.47 6.52
C ASN A 61 -13.26 1.09 6.66
N ASN A 62 -13.51 2.19 5.96
CA ASN A 62 -14.77 2.94 6.07
C ASN A 62 -15.75 2.66 4.92
N ASP A 63 -15.31 2.12 3.79
CA ASP A 63 -16.16 1.78 2.64
C ASP A 63 -16.24 0.26 2.44
N GLN A 64 -16.69 -0.44 3.47
CA GLN A 64 -17.01 -1.85 3.37
C GLN A 64 -18.34 -2.02 2.63
N ARG A 65 -18.35 -2.85 1.58
CA ARG A 65 -19.55 -3.21 0.81
C ARG A 65 -19.79 -4.72 0.85
N PRO A 66 -20.25 -5.27 1.98
CA PRO A 66 -20.51 -6.71 2.12
C PRO A 66 -21.50 -7.24 1.08
N HIS A 67 -22.45 -6.39 0.66
CA HIS A 67 -23.49 -6.78 -0.31
C HIS A 67 -22.93 -7.12 -1.70
N ASP A 68 -21.77 -6.58 -2.07
CA ASP A 68 -21.14 -6.88 -3.35
C ASP A 68 -20.63 -8.34 -3.44
N TYR A 69 -20.63 -9.06 -2.31
CA TYR A 69 -20.08 -10.43 -2.17
C TYR A 69 -21.12 -11.46 -1.70
N THR A 70 -22.40 -11.15 -1.85
CA THR A 70 -23.50 -12.02 -1.38
C THR A 70 -23.99 -13.04 -2.41
N ASP A 71 -23.49 -13.01 -3.64
CA ASP A 71 -23.85 -14.01 -4.66
C ASP A 71 -23.11 -15.33 -4.36
N GLU A 72 -23.84 -16.31 -3.84
CA GLU A 72 -23.31 -17.63 -3.49
C GLU A 72 -22.61 -18.34 -4.64
N LYS A 73 -23.03 -18.10 -5.89
CA LYS A 73 -22.42 -18.74 -7.07
C LYS A 73 -21.06 -18.12 -7.39
N LEU A 74 -20.97 -16.78 -7.32
CA LEU A 74 -19.70 -16.08 -7.52
C LEU A 74 -18.78 -16.32 -6.32
N ASP A 75 -19.33 -16.41 -5.13
CA ASP A 75 -18.58 -16.68 -3.92
C ASP A 75 -17.96 -18.08 -3.88
N ALA A 76 -18.51 -19.05 -4.62
CA ALA A 76 -17.95 -20.38 -4.72
C ALA A 76 -16.68 -20.46 -5.59
N ILE A 77 -16.41 -19.44 -6.41
CA ILE A 77 -15.29 -19.45 -7.36
C ILE A 77 -14.16 -18.56 -6.82
N PRO A 78 -12.92 -19.09 -6.67
CA PRO A 78 -11.77 -18.26 -6.31
C PRO A 78 -11.53 -17.19 -7.37
N ARG A 79 -11.33 -15.95 -6.93
CA ARG A 79 -11.09 -14.82 -7.84
C ARG A 79 -9.71 -14.96 -8.48
N PRO A 80 -9.59 -14.81 -9.83
CA PRO A 80 -8.31 -14.79 -10.50
C PRO A 80 -7.39 -13.68 -9.95
N SER A 81 -6.09 -13.94 -9.89
CA SER A 81 -5.07 -13.01 -9.41
C SER A 81 -5.19 -12.58 -7.93
N HIS A 82 -6.05 -13.27 -7.16
CA HIS A 82 -6.16 -13.11 -5.71
C HIS A 82 -5.68 -14.37 -5.00
N ALA A 83 -5.37 -14.25 -3.71
CA ALA A 83 -4.92 -15.39 -2.91
C ALA A 83 -6.08 -16.27 -2.39
N ASP A 84 -7.28 -16.16 -2.93
CA ASP A 84 -8.46 -16.90 -2.47
C ASP A 84 -8.24 -18.41 -2.53
N PHE A 85 -7.76 -18.92 -3.68
CA PHE A 85 -7.49 -20.34 -3.89
C PHE A 85 -6.41 -20.86 -2.93
N THR A 86 -5.29 -20.14 -2.83
CA THR A 86 -4.16 -20.57 -1.98
C THR A 86 -4.51 -20.54 -0.50
N TYR A 87 -5.35 -19.60 -0.06
CA TYR A 87 -5.87 -19.58 1.32
C TYR A 87 -6.83 -20.74 1.59
N LEU A 88 -7.72 -21.03 0.64
CA LEU A 88 -8.63 -22.14 0.77
C LEU A 88 -7.87 -23.47 0.87
N GLU A 89 -6.91 -23.70 -0.03
CA GLU A 89 -6.07 -24.92 -0.02
C GLU A 89 -5.25 -25.06 1.26
N LYS A 90 -4.68 -23.95 1.74
CA LYS A 90 -3.80 -24.00 2.91
C LYS A 90 -4.54 -24.11 4.22
N TYR A 91 -5.63 -23.38 4.38
CA TYR A 91 -6.33 -23.24 5.66
C TYR A 91 -7.70 -23.91 5.69
N ASN A 92 -8.19 -24.39 4.55
CA ASN A 92 -9.54 -24.94 4.37
C ASN A 92 -10.64 -23.99 4.89
N ILE A 93 -10.37 -22.69 4.82
CA ILE A 93 -11.28 -21.64 5.25
C ILE A 93 -11.31 -20.58 4.17
N LYS A 94 -12.51 -20.25 3.72
CA LYS A 94 -12.73 -19.10 2.84
C LYS A 94 -12.96 -17.85 3.67
N ALA A 95 -12.32 -16.76 3.30
CA ALA A 95 -12.58 -15.47 3.91
C ALA A 95 -13.99 -15.01 3.57
N SER A 96 -14.78 -14.63 4.57
CA SER A 96 -16.06 -13.96 4.37
C SER A 96 -15.84 -12.58 3.75
N SER A 97 -16.79 -12.11 3.00
CA SER A 97 -16.90 -10.79 2.32
C SER A 97 -15.61 -10.04 2.02
N GLY A 98 -15.30 -9.85 0.74
CA GLY A 98 -14.19 -9.00 0.29
C GLY A 98 -12.79 -9.61 0.41
N GLY A 99 -12.70 -10.90 0.72
CA GLY A 99 -11.46 -11.68 0.65
C GLY A 99 -10.56 -11.60 1.88
N GLY A 100 -10.86 -10.81 2.88
CA GLY A 100 -10.06 -10.73 4.11
C GLY A 100 -8.56 -10.54 3.81
N ARG A 101 -7.72 -11.50 4.26
CA ARG A 101 -6.27 -11.49 4.00
C ARG A 101 -5.86 -11.68 2.54
N SER A 102 -6.75 -12.15 1.69
CA SER A 102 -6.52 -12.23 0.24
C SER A 102 -6.90 -10.92 -0.48
N SER A 103 -7.38 -9.92 0.23
CA SER A 103 -7.71 -8.61 -0.34
C SER A 103 -6.46 -7.80 -0.68
N ALA A 104 -6.51 -7.08 -1.79
CA ALA A 104 -5.48 -6.11 -2.17
C ALA A 104 -5.29 -5.00 -1.11
N ARG A 105 -6.30 -4.75 -0.27
CA ARG A 105 -6.22 -3.79 0.84
C ARG A 105 -5.12 -4.12 1.86
N GLU A 106 -4.68 -5.36 1.95
CA GLU A 106 -3.52 -5.76 2.77
C GLU A 106 -2.23 -5.01 2.40
N THR A 107 -2.15 -4.45 1.19
CA THR A 107 -1.00 -3.64 0.76
C THR A 107 -0.85 -2.33 1.54
N ILE A 108 -1.90 -1.83 2.18
CA ILE A 108 -1.86 -0.65 3.06
C ILE A 108 -0.77 -0.80 4.13
N GLY A 109 -0.68 -1.96 4.76
CA GLY A 109 0.34 -2.23 5.77
C GLY A 109 1.77 -2.15 5.21
N ARG A 110 1.96 -2.62 3.97
CA ARG A 110 3.26 -2.54 3.28
C ARG A 110 3.62 -1.10 2.92
N VAL A 111 2.63 -0.33 2.43
CA VAL A 111 2.83 1.08 2.07
C VAL A 111 3.15 1.91 3.31
N ALA A 112 2.42 1.73 4.40
CA ALA A 112 2.66 2.44 5.65
C ALA A 112 4.05 2.11 6.24
N ALA A 113 4.43 0.83 6.28
CA ALA A 113 5.76 0.43 6.75
C ALA A 113 6.87 0.91 5.81
N GLY A 114 6.62 0.85 4.50
CA GLY A 114 7.55 1.36 3.47
C GLY A 114 7.79 2.87 3.60
N ALA A 115 6.76 3.64 3.93
CA ALA A 115 6.88 5.09 4.16
C ALA A 115 7.84 5.42 5.32
N LEU A 116 7.76 4.65 6.42
CA LEU A 116 8.69 4.81 7.53
C LEU A 116 10.12 4.46 7.13
N ALA A 117 10.29 3.33 6.46
CA ALA A 117 11.60 2.87 6.02
C ALA A 117 12.25 3.89 5.05
N GLU A 118 11.48 4.39 4.10
CA GLU A 118 11.91 5.38 3.14
C GLU A 118 12.34 6.69 3.83
N LYS A 119 11.52 7.21 4.75
CA LYS A 119 11.85 8.38 5.53
C LYS A 119 13.17 8.21 6.27
N TYR A 120 13.32 7.09 6.96
CA TYR A 120 14.56 6.78 7.69
C TYR A 120 15.79 6.72 6.77
N LEU A 121 15.70 6.02 5.66
CA LEU A 121 16.78 5.90 4.69
C LEU A 121 17.15 7.27 4.09
N LYS A 122 16.14 8.08 3.78
CA LYS A 122 16.37 9.42 3.25
C LYS A 122 17.05 10.35 4.26
N GLU A 123 16.56 10.39 5.50
CA GLU A 123 17.07 11.30 6.52
C GLU A 123 18.45 10.87 7.06
N THR A 124 18.70 9.58 7.17
CA THR A 124 19.92 9.05 7.79
C THR A 124 21.05 8.82 6.80
N LEU A 125 20.71 8.31 5.60
CA LEU A 125 21.69 7.84 4.62
C LEU A 125 21.60 8.59 3.29
N ASN A 126 20.67 9.53 3.15
CA ASN A 126 20.36 10.23 1.90
C ASN A 126 20.09 9.29 0.71
N ILE A 127 19.42 8.16 0.99
CA ILE A 127 19.02 7.18 -0.02
C ILE A 127 17.58 7.46 -0.44
N ASP A 128 17.35 7.58 -1.74
CA ASP A 128 16.03 7.62 -2.35
C ASP A 128 15.66 6.26 -2.93
N ILE A 129 14.40 5.87 -2.74
CA ILE A 129 13.83 4.66 -3.33
C ILE A 129 12.81 5.09 -4.36
N VAL A 130 13.05 4.70 -5.62
CA VAL A 130 12.15 4.98 -6.74
C VAL A 130 11.70 3.66 -7.36
N ALA A 131 10.38 3.53 -7.55
CA ALA A 131 9.79 2.40 -8.25
C ALA A 131 8.68 2.90 -9.18
N PHE A 132 8.61 2.36 -10.37
CA PHE A 132 7.62 2.72 -11.38
C PHE A 132 7.27 1.51 -12.26
N VAL A 133 6.16 1.60 -12.97
CA VAL A 133 5.75 0.58 -13.95
C VAL A 133 6.51 0.83 -15.24
N SER A 134 7.30 -0.15 -15.68
CA SER A 134 8.05 -0.06 -16.94
C SER A 134 7.22 -0.49 -18.15
N SER A 135 6.30 -1.45 -17.98
CA SER A 135 5.45 -1.92 -19.08
C SER A 135 4.13 -2.47 -18.58
N VAL A 136 3.12 -2.40 -19.43
CA VAL A 136 1.82 -3.05 -19.23
C VAL A 136 1.42 -3.71 -20.55
N GLY A 137 1.42 -5.03 -20.60
CA GLY A 137 1.21 -5.79 -21.83
C GLY A 137 2.29 -5.47 -22.86
N HIS A 138 1.90 -4.91 -23.98
CA HIS A 138 2.82 -4.51 -25.07
C HIS A 138 3.15 -3.01 -25.07
N VAL A 139 2.63 -2.27 -24.11
CA VAL A 139 2.94 -0.84 -23.94
C VAL A 139 4.09 -0.70 -22.98
N GLU A 140 5.20 -0.17 -23.45
CA GLU A 140 6.42 0.04 -22.66
C GLU A 140 6.74 1.53 -22.60
N ILE A 141 7.33 1.99 -21.50
CA ILE A 141 7.94 3.31 -21.47
C ILE A 141 9.24 3.27 -22.30
N PRO A 142 9.67 4.37 -22.91
CA PRO A 142 10.96 4.44 -23.58
C PRO A 142 12.06 3.93 -22.66
N SER A 143 13.01 3.16 -23.22
CA SER A 143 14.11 2.57 -22.46
C SER A 143 14.87 3.63 -21.66
N TYR A 144 14.99 3.39 -20.38
CA TYR A 144 15.71 4.24 -19.46
C TYR A 144 17.20 3.89 -19.53
N ASP A 145 18.03 4.81 -19.98
CA ASP A 145 19.48 4.65 -19.90
C ASP A 145 19.94 5.05 -18.48
N THR A 146 20.18 4.03 -17.66
CA THR A 146 20.65 4.22 -16.28
C THR A 146 22.05 4.85 -16.20
N ASN A 147 22.76 4.98 -17.33
CA ASN A 147 24.12 5.53 -17.36
C ASN A 147 24.15 7.01 -17.77
N ASN A 148 23.05 7.53 -18.24
CA ASN A 148 23.07 8.86 -18.83
C ASN A 148 21.77 9.59 -18.52
N GLU A 149 21.64 10.19 -17.36
CA GLU A 149 20.59 11.15 -17.05
C GLU A 149 19.56 10.77 -15.98
N GLU A 150 19.03 11.80 -15.46
CA GLU A 150 18.03 11.97 -14.44
C GLU A 150 17.04 10.81 -14.37
N MET A 151 17.16 10.00 -13.35
CA MET A 151 16.08 9.07 -12.98
C MET A 151 14.75 9.82 -13.01
N PRO A 152 13.65 9.21 -13.48
CA PRO A 152 12.36 9.86 -13.43
C PRO A 152 12.15 10.35 -12.02
N LEU A 153 12.19 11.65 -11.88
CA LEU A 153 11.86 12.28 -10.61
C LEU A 153 10.51 11.70 -10.19
N ARG A 154 10.37 11.40 -8.95
CA ARG A 154 9.14 10.98 -8.33
C ARG A 154 8.07 12.05 -8.60
N THR A 155 7.42 11.96 -9.75
CA THR A 155 6.33 12.87 -10.08
C THR A 155 5.07 12.41 -9.38
N GLU A 156 4.26 13.34 -8.91
CA GLU A 156 2.96 13.06 -8.29
C GLU A 156 2.02 12.30 -9.25
N SER A 157 2.28 12.38 -10.56
CA SER A 157 1.47 11.77 -11.61
C SER A 157 1.77 10.31 -11.88
N VAL A 158 2.81 9.72 -11.31
CA VAL A 158 3.04 8.27 -11.45
C VAL A 158 2.14 7.54 -10.48
N SER A 159 0.91 7.34 -10.89
CA SER A 159 -0.09 6.60 -10.14
C SER A 159 0.25 5.11 -10.17
N TYR A 160 0.87 4.61 -9.12
CA TYR A 160 1.10 3.17 -8.91
C TYR A 160 -0.15 2.42 -8.51
N THR A 161 -1.26 3.11 -8.36
CA THR A 161 -2.53 2.53 -7.95
C THR A 161 -3.10 1.55 -8.95
N HIS A 162 -2.60 1.53 -10.17
CA HIS A 162 -3.08 0.62 -11.21
C HIS A 162 -2.52 -0.80 -11.14
N LEU A 163 -1.57 -1.07 -10.26
CA LEU A 163 -1.05 -2.42 -10.05
C LEU A 163 -1.73 -3.20 -8.92
N THR A 164 -2.69 -2.61 -8.27
CA THR A 164 -3.62 -3.35 -7.41
C THR A 164 -4.84 -3.75 -8.24
N LEU A 165 -4.62 -4.68 -9.14
CA LEU A 165 -5.70 -5.43 -9.78
C LEU A 165 -6.31 -6.42 -8.81
#